data_3ff5e4d30d460bdbce523640aa1806e1
#
_entry.id   3ff5e4d30d460bdbce523640aa1806e1
#
_cell.length_a   1.000
_cell.length_b   1.000
_cell.length_c   1.000
_cell.angle_alpha   90.00
_cell.angle_beta   90.00
_cell.angle_gamma   90.00
#
_symmetry.space_group_name_H-M   'P 1'
#
loop_
_entity.id
_entity.type
_entity.pdbx_description
1 polymer ?
#
loop_
_entity_poly.entity_id
_entity_poly.type
_entity_poly.pdbx_seq_one_letter_code
_entity_poly.pdbx_strand_id
1 'polypeptide(L)'
;MDTNDAASRLEALGNPTRLSLFRALVKAGHGGLSVGECQQRLAIAQSTLSFHLKALIHAGLVTQERQSRTLICRANFDLMNALVGFLVDECCVEERCRTQASDAA
;
A
#
# COMPACT_ATOMS: atom_id res chain seq x y z
N MET A 1 -11.37 -10.42 2.12
CA MET A 1 -11.55 -8.94 2.08
C MET A 1 -12.85 -8.63 1.37
N ASP A 2 -13.68 -7.79 1.96
CA ASP A 2 -14.91 -7.38 1.30
C ASP A 2 -14.74 -6.02 0.60
N THR A 3 -15.76 -5.60 -0.11
CA THR A 3 -15.70 -4.36 -0.89
C THR A 3 -15.48 -3.13 -0.01
N ASN A 4 -16.10 -3.09 1.17
CA ASN A 4 -15.94 -1.95 2.08
C ASN A 4 -14.51 -1.89 2.62
N ASP A 5 -13.94 -3.03 2.97
CA ASP A 5 -12.55 -3.09 3.42
C ASP A 5 -11.60 -2.64 2.32
N ALA A 6 -11.80 -3.14 1.12
CA ALA A 6 -10.96 -2.76 -0.02
C ALA A 6 -11.07 -1.27 -0.32
N ALA A 7 -12.28 -0.74 -0.30
CA ALA A 7 -12.51 0.69 -0.56
C ALA A 7 -11.81 1.57 0.47
N SER A 8 -11.85 1.18 1.74
CA SER A 8 -11.21 1.91 2.82
C SER A 8 -9.69 1.96 2.63
N ARG A 9 -9.10 0.85 2.23
CA ARG A 9 -7.66 0.78 1.96
C ARG A 9 -7.27 1.59 0.73
N LEU A 10 -8.07 1.52 -0.31
CA LEU A 10 -7.83 2.33 -1.52
C LEU A 10 -7.96 3.81 -1.22
N GLU A 11 -8.90 4.20 -0.36
CA GLU A 11 -9.03 5.59 0.07
C GLU A 11 -7.77 6.07 0.76
N ALA A 12 -7.19 5.25 1.63
CA ALA A 12 -5.94 5.59 2.31
C ALA A 12 -4.81 5.80 1.29
N LEU A 13 -4.78 5.03 0.22
CA LEU A 13 -3.78 5.15 -0.83
C LEU A 13 -4.12 6.24 -1.85
N GLY A 14 -5.32 6.80 -1.80
CA GLY A 14 -5.81 7.77 -2.78
C GLY A 14 -5.28 9.18 -2.63
N ASN A 15 -4.26 9.38 -1.82
CA ASN A 15 -3.59 10.66 -1.61
C ASN A 15 -2.17 10.56 -2.19
N PRO A 16 -1.72 11.52 -3.01
CA PRO A 16 -0.40 11.41 -3.64
C PRO A 16 0.76 11.20 -2.66
N THR A 17 0.75 11.92 -1.56
CA THR A 17 1.82 11.80 -0.56
C THR A 17 1.80 10.41 0.09
N ARG A 18 0.60 9.94 0.46
CA ARG A 18 0.46 8.61 1.07
C ARG A 18 0.85 7.51 0.09
N LEU A 19 0.47 7.66 -1.16
CA LEU A 19 0.85 6.66 -2.18
C LEU A 19 2.36 6.63 -2.36
N SER A 20 3.01 7.80 -2.42
CA SER A 20 4.47 7.88 -2.53
C SER A 20 5.15 7.26 -1.33
N LEU A 21 4.62 7.52 -0.13
CA LEU A 21 5.16 6.93 1.09
C LEU A 21 5.03 5.41 1.08
N PHE A 22 3.86 4.91 0.73
CA PHE A 22 3.64 3.47 0.67
C PHE A 22 4.57 2.81 -0.36
N ARG A 23 4.72 3.41 -1.53
CA ARG A 23 5.62 2.87 -2.56
C ARG A 23 7.07 2.88 -2.13
N ALA A 24 7.50 3.88 -1.37
CA ALA A 24 8.84 3.90 -0.80
C ALA A 24 9.07 2.73 0.15
N LEU A 25 8.07 2.42 0.97
CA LEU A 25 8.14 1.28 1.88
C LEU A 25 8.12 -0.06 1.13
N VAL A 26 7.34 -0.14 0.08
CA VAL A 26 7.32 -1.33 -0.78
C VAL A 26 8.70 -1.54 -1.41
N LYS A 27 9.29 -0.48 -1.91
CA LYS A 27 10.62 -0.52 -2.52
C LYS A 27 11.69 -0.94 -1.52
N ALA A 28 11.56 -0.48 -0.28
CA ALA A 28 12.52 -0.83 0.78
C ALA A 28 12.50 -2.30 1.15
N GLY A 29 11.39 -2.98 0.93
CA GLY A 29 11.26 -4.40 1.24
C GLY A 29 11.00 -4.65 2.72
N HIS A 30 11.28 -5.87 3.15
CA HIS A 30 10.93 -6.33 4.50
C HIS A 30 11.74 -5.66 5.61
N GLY A 31 12.88 -5.08 5.27
CA GLY A 31 13.67 -4.33 6.23
C GLY A 31 13.04 -3.01 6.65
N GLY A 32 12.21 -2.46 5.79
CA GLY A 32 11.51 -1.21 6.05
C GLY A 32 12.39 0.02 6.03
N LEU A 33 11.83 1.11 6.50
CA LEU A 33 12.52 2.40 6.62
C LEU A 33 12.23 2.99 7.98
N SER A 34 13.21 3.66 8.57
CA SER A 34 12.96 4.45 9.77
C SER A 34 12.07 5.65 9.42
N VAL A 35 11.44 6.23 10.42
CA VAL A 35 10.64 7.45 10.23
C VAL A 35 11.51 8.56 9.64
N GLY A 36 12.76 8.69 10.11
CA GLY A 36 13.68 9.69 9.57
C GLY A 36 14.01 9.45 8.10
N GLU A 37 14.19 8.20 7.70
CA GLU A 37 14.43 7.87 6.29
C GLU A 37 13.22 8.17 5.43
N CYS A 38 12.01 7.90 5.93
CA CYS A 38 10.78 8.25 5.23
C CYS A 38 10.70 9.76 5.01
N GLN A 39 11.00 10.53 6.06
CA GLN A 39 10.97 11.98 6.01
C GLN A 39 11.97 12.51 4.97
N GLN A 40 13.16 11.96 4.96
CA GLN A 40 14.17 12.35 3.98
C GLN A 40 13.74 12.07 2.55
N ARG A 41 13.22 10.88 2.33
CA ARG A 41 12.84 10.47 0.96
C ARG A 41 11.69 11.29 0.40
N LEU A 42 10.74 11.66 1.25
CA LEU A 42 9.59 12.43 0.81
C LEU A 42 9.82 13.93 0.92
N ALA A 43 10.86 14.35 1.61
CA ALA A 43 11.20 15.76 1.81
C ALA A 43 10.02 16.55 2.38
N ILE A 44 9.36 16.00 3.40
CA ILE A 44 8.20 16.62 4.03
C ILE A 44 8.46 16.84 5.52
N ALA A 45 7.65 17.71 6.13
CA ALA A 45 7.75 17.97 7.56
C ALA A 45 7.34 16.73 8.36
N GLN A 46 7.91 16.60 9.55
CA GLN A 46 7.63 15.45 10.42
C GLN A 46 6.15 15.33 10.77
N SER A 47 5.49 16.46 11.02
CA SER A 47 4.06 16.43 11.36
C SER A 47 3.21 15.94 10.20
N THR A 48 3.56 16.33 8.98
CA THR A 48 2.88 15.87 7.77
C THR A 48 3.09 14.37 7.58
N LEU A 49 4.33 13.91 7.74
CA LEU A 49 4.63 12.49 7.65
C LEU A 49 3.85 11.69 8.69
N SER A 50 3.84 12.15 9.94
CA SER A 50 3.12 11.45 11.01
C SER A 50 1.64 11.31 10.71
N PHE A 51 1.03 12.35 10.15
CA PHE A 51 -0.36 12.34 9.77
C PHE A 51 -0.63 11.25 8.72
N HIS A 52 0.20 11.18 7.69
CA HIS A 52 0.03 10.19 6.63
C HIS A 52 0.37 8.76 7.09
N LEU A 53 1.39 8.61 7.92
CA LEU A 53 1.71 7.30 8.49
C LEU A 53 0.57 6.75 9.32
N LYS A 54 -0.05 7.60 10.15
CA LYS A 54 -1.19 7.16 10.96
C LYS A 54 -2.34 6.67 10.10
N ALA A 55 -2.62 7.38 9.00
CA ALA A 55 -3.69 6.97 8.09
C ALA A 55 -3.40 5.59 7.48
N LEU A 56 -2.17 5.35 7.06
CA LEU A 56 -1.77 4.06 6.47
C LEU A 56 -1.77 2.94 7.51
N ILE A 57 -1.32 3.24 8.72
CA ILE A 57 -1.33 2.25 9.82
C ILE A 57 -2.76 1.90 10.20
N HIS A 58 -3.62 2.90 10.29
CA HIS A 58 -5.03 2.67 10.60
C HIS A 58 -5.70 1.79 9.55
N ALA A 59 -5.34 1.97 8.29
CA ALA A 59 -5.86 1.14 7.20
C ALA A 59 -5.21 -0.26 7.15
N GLY A 60 -4.21 -0.52 7.98
CA GLY A 60 -3.52 -1.79 8.01
C GLY A 60 -2.47 -1.97 6.94
N LEU A 61 -2.21 -0.95 6.14
CA LEU A 61 -1.26 -1.02 5.01
C LEU A 61 0.19 -0.87 5.43
N VAL A 62 0.43 -0.28 6.59
CA VAL A 62 1.77 -0.05 7.14
C VAL A 62 1.78 -0.52 8.58
N THR A 63 2.89 -1.12 8.99
CA THR A 63 3.14 -1.47 10.38
C THR A 63 4.36 -0.71 10.89
N GLN A 64 4.41 -0.49 12.19
CA GLN A 64 5.57 0.14 12.83
C GLN A 64 6.08 -0.74 13.93
N GLU A 65 7.39 -0.76 14.06
CA GLU A 65 8.07 -1.50 15.13
C GLU A 65 9.14 -0.62 15.73
N ARG A 66 9.18 -0.57 17.06
CA ARG A 66 10.26 0.16 17.74
C ARG A 66 11.47 -0.76 17.86
N GLN A 67 12.58 -0.30 17.32
CA GLN A 67 13.86 -0.98 17.47
C GLN A 67 14.80 -0.01 18.20
N SER A 68 15.01 -0.24 19.47
CA SER A 68 15.75 0.66 20.33
C SER A 68 15.06 2.05 20.33
N ARG A 69 15.74 3.08 19.85
CA ARG A 69 15.19 4.44 19.80
C ARG A 69 14.56 4.78 18.46
N THR A 70 14.53 3.83 17.56
CA THR A 70 14.12 4.05 16.18
C THR A 70 12.81 3.36 15.91
N LEU A 71 11.90 4.06 15.24
CA LEU A 71 10.67 3.47 14.73
C LEU A 71 10.90 3.04 13.29
N ILE A 72 10.67 1.78 13.01
CA ILE A 72 10.81 1.23 11.67
C ILE A 72 9.42 1.02 11.09
N CYS A 73 9.20 1.55 9.90
CA CYS A 73 7.95 1.41 9.18
C CYS A 73 8.12 0.38 8.07
N ARG A 74 7.13 -0.49 7.90
CA ARG A 74 7.13 -1.50 6.86
C ARG A 74 5.80 -1.54 6.16
N ALA A 75 5.83 -1.78 4.86
CA ALA A 75 4.61 -2.08 4.13
C ALA A 75 4.08 -3.44 4.61
N ASN A 76 2.77 -3.53 4.73
CA ASN A 76 2.12 -4.82 5.00
C ASN A 76 1.91 -5.52 3.66
N PHE A 77 2.89 -6.33 3.27
CA PHE A 77 2.87 -6.98 1.95
C PHE A 77 1.71 -7.95 1.80
N ASP A 78 1.35 -8.65 2.88
CA ASP A 78 0.22 -9.58 2.84
C ASP A 78 -1.07 -8.84 2.50
N LEU A 79 -1.32 -7.70 3.15
CA LEU A 79 -2.51 -6.92 2.88
C LEU A 79 -2.45 -6.28 1.50
N MET A 80 -1.29 -5.81 1.09
CA MET A 80 -1.11 -5.25 -0.26
C MET A 80 -1.47 -6.30 -1.32
N ASN A 81 -0.94 -7.50 -1.18
CA ASN A 81 -1.21 -8.58 -2.12
C ASN A 81 -2.68 -8.99 -2.08
N ALA A 82 -3.30 -8.98 -0.91
CA ALA A 82 -4.73 -9.28 -0.79
C ALA A 82 -5.57 -8.21 -1.51
N LEU A 83 -5.18 -6.94 -1.41
CA LEU A 83 -5.89 -5.86 -2.09
C LEU A 83 -5.76 -5.97 -3.60
N VAL A 84 -4.55 -6.22 -4.10
CA VAL A 84 -4.32 -6.43 -5.53
C VAL A 84 -5.11 -7.65 -6.00
N GLY A 85 -5.07 -8.73 -5.23
CA GLY A 85 -5.81 -9.94 -5.54
C GLY A 85 -7.30 -9.71 -5.61
N PHE A 86 -7.83 -8.92 -4.67
CA PHE A 86 -9.25 -8.59 -4.67
C PHE A 86 -9.64 -7.83 -5.95
N LEU A 87 -8.80 -6.91 -6.39
CA LEU A 87 -9.09 -6.11 -7.58
C LEU A 87 -9.10 -6.94 -8.86
N VAL A 88 -8.26 -7.96 -8.94
CA VAL A 88 -8.18 -8.81 -10.13
C VAL A 88 -9.01 -10.08 -10.00
N ASP A 89 -9.58 -10.32 -8.84
CA ASP A 89 -10.41 -11.48 -8.61
C ASP A 89 -11.56 -11.50 -9.60
N GLU A 90 -11.83 -12.67 -10.15
CA GLU A 90 -12.85 -12.87 -11.17
C GLU A 90 -12.60 -12.06 -12.45
N CYS A 91 -11.35 -11.67 -12.69
CA CYS A 91 -11.01 -10.94 -13.92
C CYS A 91 -11.47 -11.74 -15.13
N CYS A 92 -12.28 -11.09 -15.99
CA CYS A 92 -12.75 -11.64 -17.25
C CYS A 92 -13.59 -12.91 -17.14
N VAL A 93 -14.08 -13.22 -15.94
CA VAL A 93 -14.83 -14.48 -15.73
C VAL A 93 -16.11 -14.55 -16.57
N GLU A 94 -16.68 -13.40 -16.88
CA GLU A 94 -17.91 -13.36 -17.70
C GLU A 94 -17.63 -13.23 -19.20
N GLU A 95 -16.35 -13.23 -19.57
CA GLU A 95 -15.94 -13.09 -20.96
C GLU A 95 -16.17 -14.40 -21.69
N ARG A 96 -16.61 -14.27 -22.95
CA ARG A 96 -16.98 -15.46 -23.73
C ARG A 96 -15.83 -15.97 -24.57
N CYS A 97 -16.03 -17.13 -25.19
CA CYS A 97 -15.01 -17.80 -26.00
C CYS A 97 -14.36 -16.91 -27.05
N ARG A 98 -15.11 -16.03 -27.67
CA ARG A 98 -14.57 -15.15 -28.71
C ARG A 98 -13.48 -14.23 -28.22
N THR A 99 -13.47 -13.98 -26.95
CA THR A 99 -12.46 -13.12 -26.35
C THR A 99 -11.08 -13.73 -26.44
N GLN A 100 -11.03 -15.04 -26.36
CA GLN A 100 -9.76 -15.75 -26.52
C GLN A 100 -9.18 -15.52 -27.90
N ALA A 101 -10.05 -15.47 -28.92
CA ALA A 101 -9.62 -15.17 -30.27
C ALA A 101 -9.10 -13.73 -30.36
N SER A 102 -9.76 -12.79 -29.69
CA SER A 102 -9.28 -11.42 -29.61
C SER A 102 -7.93 -11.31 -28.96
N ASP A 103 -7.75 -12.04 -27.88
CA ASP A 103 -6.50 -12.01 -27.14
C ASP A 103 -5.37 -12.60 -27.97
N ALA A 104 -5.69 -13.58 -28.79
CA ALA A 104 -4.70 -14.20 -29.65
C ALA A 104 -4.25 -13.27 -30.76
N ALA A 105 -5.06 -12.31 -31.08
CA ALA A 105 -4.69 -11.36 -32.12
C ALA A 105 -3.76 -10.31 -31.58
#